data_c658768f8a6188df47904e4b80d44f0d
#
_entry.id   c658768f8a6188df47904e4b80d44f0d
#
_cell.length_a   1.000
_cell.length_b   1.000
_cell.length_c   1.000
_cell.angle_alpha   90.00
_cell.angle_beta   90.00
_cell.angle_gamma   90.00
#
_symmetry.space_group_name_H-M   'P 1'
#
loop_
_entity.id
_entity.type
_entity.pdbx_description
1 polymer ?
#
loop_
_entity_poly.entity_id
_entity_poly.type
_entity_poly.pdbx_seq_one_letter_code
_entity_poly.pdbx_strand_id
1 'polypeptide(L)'
;MGFLMGKLFFKSDIRTSGSGNIGATNALRSFGVVAGVIVLLLDAAKGFLAVYIAKTLFPDVTPIIILTGAMVVIGHVFSLFLRFRGGKGVATAAGVFVALSWLPLLLALMVFILMTSLTRYVSVGSILGAISLQIFTIIQSILQNSSDVYLVLFTSLIVLLIVLKHQSNLSKLIAGNENKISFKKK
;
A
#
# COMPACT_ATOMS: atom_id res chain seq x y z
N MET A 1 -10.98 -1.91 -0.81
CA MET A 1 -11.86 -3.09 -0.65
C MET A 1 -12.46 -3.23 0.75
N GLY A 2 -11.80 -2.78 1.83
CA GLY A 2 -12.32 -2.98 3.20
C GLY A 2 -13.68 -2.36 3.48
N PHE A 3 -14.04 -1.23 2.86
CA PHE A 3 -15.40 -0.67 3.00
C PHE A 3 -16.46 -1.62 2.42
N LEU A 4 -16.22 -2.17 1.23
CA LEU A 4 -17.13 -3.13 0.61
C LEU A 4 -17.23 -4.41 1.45
N MET A 5 -16.09 -4.94 1.93
CA MET A 5 -16.04 -6.08 2.84
C MET A 5 -16.92 -5.85 4.08
N GLY A 6 -16.74 -4.69 4.74
CA GLY A 6 -17.53 -4.33 5.92
C GLY A 6 -19.02 -4.28 5.63
N LYS A 7 -19.43 -3.62 4.55
CA LYS A 7 -20.85 -3.45 4.20
C LYS A 7 -21.51 -4.75 3.76
N LEU A 8 -20.86 -5.54 2.90
CA LEU A 8 -21.47 -6.73 2.29
C LEU A 8 -21.47 -7.94 3.23
N PHE A 9 -20.37 -8.18 3.94
CA PHE A 9 -20.20 -9.39 4.73
C PHE A 9 -20.41 -9.21 6.24
N PHE A 10 -20.16 -7.99 6.75
CA PHE A 10 -20.24 -7.70 8.19
C PHE A 10 -21.37 -6.72 8.55
N LYS A 11 -22.13 -6.22 7.56
CA LYS A 11 -23.20 -5.21 7.73
C LYS A 11 -22.78 -4.01 8.59
N SER A 12 -21.48 -3.67 8.56
CA SER A 12 -20.85 -2.65 9.39
C SER A 12 -20.03 -1.69 8.55
N ASP A 13 -19.86 -0.47 9.03
CA ASP A 13 -18.97 0.51 8.40
C ASP A 13 -17.60 0.48 9.07
N ILE A 14 -16.60 -0.04 8.34
CA ILE A 14 -15.22 -0.17 8.84
C ILE A 14 -14.63 1.18 9.32
N ARG A 15 -15.17 2.31 8.85
CA ARG A 15 -14.69 3.65 9.21
C ARG A 15 -15.08 4.05 10.63
N THR A 16 -16.06 3.38 11.22
CA THR A 16 -16.49 3.59 12.62
C THR A 16 -15.81 2.66 13.60
N SER A 17 -14.90 1.77 13.12
CA SER A 17 -14.25 0.75 13.94
C SER A 17 -12.72 0.82 13.84
N GLY A 18 -12.03 0.41 14.89
CA GLY A 18 -10.59 0.31 14.94
C GLY A 18 -9.87 1.64 14.68
N SER A 19 -9.08 1.72 13.63
CA SER A 19 -8.38 2.97 13.24
C SER A 19 -9.20 3.90 12.34
N GLY A 20 -10.42 3.51 11.95
CA GLY A 20 -11.25 4.23 10.98
C GLY A 20 -10.76 4.16 9.52
N ASN A 21 -9.65 3.50 9.24
CA ASN A 21 -9.13 3.35 7.89
C ASN A 21 -9.79 2.17 7.16
N ILE A 22 -9.93 2.25 5.82
CA ILE A 22 -10.55 1.19 5.01
C ILE A 22 -9.56 0.08 4.59
N GLY A 23 -8.30 0.14 5.01
CA GLY A 23 -7.25 -0.80 4.60
C GLY A 23 -7.24 -2.12 5.37
N ALA A 24 -6.42 -3.05 4.89
CA ALA A 24 -6.29 -4.42 5.40
C ALA A 24 -6.01 -4.53 6.90
N THR A 25 -5.13 -3.69 7.44
CA THR A 25 -4.80 -3.68 8.88
C THR A 25 -6.00 -3.35 9.76
N ASN A 26 -6.87 -2.43 9.30
CA ASN A 26 -8.10 -2.12 10.04
C ASN A 26 -9.14 -3.23 9.85
N ALA A 27 -9.25 -3.83 8.67
CA ALA A 27 -10.10 -4.99 8.44
C ALA A 27 -9.72 -6.17 9.33
N LEU A 28 -8.42 -6.43 9.50
CA LEU A 28 -7.90 -7.44 10.45
C LEU A 28 -8.34 -7.13 11.90
N ARG A 29 -8.23 -5.85 12.32
CA ARG A 29 -8.61 -5.43 13.68
C ARG A 29 -10.11 -5.50 13.93
N SER A 30 -10.92 -5.11 12.93
CA SER A 30 -12.37 -4.98 13.08
C SER A 30 -13.14 -6.27 12.78
N PHE A 31 -12.64 -7.08 11.85
CA PHE A 31 -13.35 -8.23 11.28
C PHE A 31 -12.55 -9.55 11.33
N GLY A 32 -11.32 -9.50 11.88
CA GLY A 32 -10.46 -10.67 12.02
C GLY A 32 -9.48 -10.88 10.87
N VAL A 33 -8.62 -11.91 11.04
CA VAL A 33 -7.47 -12.17 10.15
C VAL A 33 -7.91 -12.45 8.72
N VAL A 34 -8.95 -13.27 8.52
CA VAL A 34 -9.42 -13.64 7.17
C VAL A 34 -9.86 -12.41 6.38
N ALA A 35 -10.65 -11.52 7.00
CA ALA A 35 -11.09 -10.29 6.36
C ALA A 35 -9.89 -9.37 6.03
N GLY A 36 -8.91 -9.28 6.93
CA GLY A 36 -7.69 -8.51 6.69
C GLY A 36 -6.90 -9.03 5.48
N VAL A 37 -6.72 -10.35 5.39
CA VAL A 37 -6.01 -11.00 4.26
C VAL A 37 -6.77 -10.79 2.96
N ILE A 38 -8.08 -11.00 2.93
CA ILE A 38 -8.88 -10.79 1.71
C ILE A 38 -8.78 -9.34 1.24
N VAL A 39 -8.91 -8.37 2.14
CA VAL A 39 -8.78 -6.94 1.79
C VAL A 39 -7.38 -6.63 1.27
N LEU A 40 -6.32 -7.19 1.87
CA LEU A 40 -4.93 -7.04 1.41
C LEU A 40 -4.78 -7.53 -0.02
N LEU A 41 -5.22 -8.77 -0.29
CA LEU A 41 -5.11 -9.39 -1.60
C LEU A 41 -5.91 -8.65 -2.66
N LEU A 42 -7.15 -8.25 -2.38
CA LEU A 42 -7.98 -7.50 -3.31
C LEU A 42 -7.42 -6.08 -3.58
N ASP A 43 -6.85 -5.43 -2.57
CA ASP A 43 -6.23 -4.11 -2.75
C ASP A 43 -4.89 -4.21 -3.52
N ALA A 44 -4.13 -5.30 -3.37
CA ALA A 44 -2.96 -5.57 -4.20
C ALA A 44 -3.35 -5.99 -5.62
N ALA A 45 -4.32 -6.89 -5.76
CA ALA A 45 -4.78 -7.39 -7.06
C ALA A 45 -5.25 -6.27 -7.99
N LYS A 46 -6.01 -5.28 -7.48
CA LYS A 46 -6.45 -4.15 -8.33
C LYS A 46 -5.27 -3.31 -8.82
N GLY A 47 -4.21 -3.14 -8.00
CA GLY A 47 -3.00 -2.44 -8.41
C GLY A 47 -2.24 -3.20 -9.48
N PHE A 48 -2.04 -4.50 -9.27
CA PHE A 48 -1.39 -5.40 -10.23
C PHE A 48 -2.15 -5.45 -11.55
N LEU A 49 -3.45 -5.73 -11.52
CA LEU A 49 -4.27 -5.89 -12.73
C LEU A 49 -4.31 -4.62 -13.57
N ALA A 50 -4.41 -3.43 -12.94
CA ALA A 50 -4.42 -2.17 -13.68
C ALA A 50 -3.12 -2.00 -14.50
N VAL A 51 -1.97 -2.22 -13.89
CA VAL A 51 -0.67 -2.11 -14.56
C VAL A 51 -0.45 -3.24 -15.55
N TYR A 52 -0.84 -4.47 -15.21
CA TYR A 52 -0.73 -5.62 -16.10
C TYR A 52 -1.52 -5.39 -17.40
N ILE A 53 -2.76 -4.91 -17.30
CA ILE A 53 -3.58 -4.55 -18.47
C ILE A 53 -2.92 -3.43 -19.26
N ALA A 54 -2.41 -2.38 -18.60
CA ALA A 54 -1.73 -1.29 -19.31
C ALA A 54 -0.49 -1.79 -20.06
N LYS A 55 0.32 -2.68 -19.46
CA LYS A 55 1.47 -3.31 -20.14
C LYS A 55 1.07 -4.15 -21.34
N THR A 56 -0.07 -4.84 -21.25
CA THR A 56 -0.57 -5.69 -22.35
C THR A 56 -1.09 -4.84 -23.53
N LEU A 57 -1.78 -3.74 -23.23
CA LEU A 57 -2.37 -2.88 -24.26
C LEU A 57 -1.38 -1.86 -24.84
N PHE A 58 -0.38 -1.43 -24.06
CA PHE A 58 0.59 -0.40 -24.41
C PHE A 58 2.03 -0.81 -24.04
N PRO A 59 2.56 -1.93 -24.60
CA PRO A 59 3.82 -2.53 -24.13
C PRO A 59 5.02 -1.57 -24.23
N ASP A 60 5.04 -0.70 -25.24
CA ASP A 60 6.17 0.20 -25.54
C ASP A 60 5.96 1.62 -25.02
N VAL A 61 4.88 1.89 -24.28
CA VAL A 61 4.54 3.23 -23.81
C VAL A 61 4.68 3.33 -22.30
N THR A 62 5.93 3.35 -21.82
CA THR A 62 6.26 3.46 -20.38
C THR A 62 5.49 4.55 -19.65
N PRO A 63 5.32 5.78 -20.16
CA PRO A 63 4.55 6.82 -19.45
C PRO A 63 3.10 6.42 -19.17
N ILE A 64 2.42 5.73 -20.09
CA ILE A 64 1.03 5.27 -19.89
C ILE A 64 0.99 4.22 -18.77
N ILE A 65 1.92 3.28 -18.77
CA ILE A 65 2.02 2.22 -17.76
C ILE A 65 2.23 2.83 -16.38
N ILE A 66 3.16 3.75 -16.26
CA ILE A 66 3.47 4.46 -15.00
C ILE A 66 2.30 5.31 -14.53
N LEU A 67 1.68 6.06 -15.44
CA LEU A 67 0.50 6.87 -15.12
C LEU A 67 -0.67 6.01 -14.62
N THR A 68 -0.90 4.85 -15.24
CA THR A 68 -1.92 3.89 -14.77
C THR A 68 -1.63 3.43 -13.35
N GLY A 69 -0.37 3.10 -13.02
CA GLY A 69 0.05 2.76 -11.67
C GLY A 69 -0.19 3.91 -10.68
N ALA A 70 0.11 5.15 -11.07
CA ALA A 70 -0.16 6.33 -10.25
C ALA A 70 -1.65 6.51 -10.00
N MET A 71 -2.47 6.46 -11.05
CA MET A 71 -3.92 6.68 -10.96
C MET A 71 -4.64 5.64 -10.12
N VAL A 72 -4.23 4.36 -10.16
CA VAL A 72 -4.87 3.34 -9.33
C VAL A 72 -4.52 3.51 -7.83
N VAL A 73 -3.31 3.98 -7.50
CA VAL A 73 -2.93 4.27 -6.11
C VAL A 73 -3.62 5.55 -5.64
N ILE A 74 -3.61 6.62 -6.43
CA ILE A 74 -4.29 7.89 -6.12
C ILE A 74 -5.80 7.65 -5.95
N GLY A 75 -6.43 6.89 -6.83
CA GLY A 75 -7.86 6.55 -6.76
C GLY A 75 -8.21 5.68 -5.54
N HIS A 76 -7.27 4.86 -5.05
CA HIS A 76 -7.45 4.18 -3.76
C HIS A 76 -7.35 5.14 -2.57
N VAL A 77 -6.39 6.04 -2.61
CA VAL A 77 -6.12 6.99 -1.50
C VAL A 77 -7.16 8.10 -1.43
N PHE A 78 -7.55 8.62 -2.58
CA PHE A 78 -8.55 9.69 -2.73
C PHE A 78 -9.82 9.18 -3.42
N SER A 79 -10.38 8.10 -2.90
CA SER A 79 -11.56 7.45 -3.48
C SER A 79 -12.75 8.41 -3.61
N LEU A 80 -13.19 8.66 -4.85
CA LEU A 80 -14.39 9.46 -5.16
C LEU A 80 -15.64 8.89 -4.46
N PHE A 81 -15.80 7.56 -4.49
CA PHE A 81 -16.92 6.85 -3.86
C PHE A 81 -16.98 7.00 -2.34
N LEU A 82 -15.87 7.38 -1.70
CA LEU A 82 -15.75 7.56 -0.26
C LEU A 82 -15.50 9.03 0.13
N ARG A 83 -15.91 9.96 -0.74
CA ARG A 83 -15.71 11.40 -0.53
C ARG A 83 -14.25 11.73 -0.23
N PHE A 84 -13.32 11.20 -1.03
CA PHE A 84 -11.87 11.35 -0.93
C PHE A 84 -11.23 10.81 0.36
N ARG A 85 -11.97 9.99 1.13
CA ARG A 85 -11.50 9.34 2.37
C ARG A 85 -11.18 7.86 2.13
N GLY A 86 -10.16 7.60 1.33
CA GLY A 86 -9.69 6.27 0.97
C GLY A 86 -8.71 5.65 1.98
N GLY A 87 -7.93 4.68 1.51
CA GLY A 87 -6.89 4.01 2.29
C GLY A 87 -5.55 4.75 2.24
N LYS A 88 -4.46 4.04 2.63
CA LYS A 88 -3.10 4.61 2.65
C LYS A 88 -2.26 4.24 1.44
N GLY A 89 -2.77 3.41 0.56
CA GLY A 89 -2.11 3.06 -0.70
C GLY A 89 -1.11 1.90 -0.64
N VAL A 90 -0.68 1.44 0.53
CA VAL A 90 0.43 0.47 0.67
C VAL A 90 0.17 -0.82 -0.10
N ALA A 91 -0.95 -1.50 0.13
CA ALA A 91 -1.28 -2.75 -0.55
C ALA A 91 -1.48 -2.57 -2.07
N THR A 92 -2.13 -1.47 -2.47
CA THR A 92 -2.34 -1.15 -3.88
C THR A 92 -1.01 -0.83 -4.57
N ALA A 93 -0.13 -0.06 -3.92
CA ALA A 93 1.23 0.19 -4.41
C ALA A 93 2.02 -1.11 -4.52
N ALA A 94 1.97 -1.99 -3.52
CA ALA A 94 2.63 -3.29 -3.62
C ALA A 94 2.18 -4.07 -4.86
N GLY A 95 0.88 -4.13 -5.15
CA GLY A 95 0.37 -4.75 -6.37
C GLY A 95 0.88 -4.09 -7.66
N VAL A 96 0.95 -2.77 -7.71
CA VAL A 96 1.55 -2.03 -8.84
C VAL A 96 3.01 -2.43 -9.04
N PHE A 97 3.79 -2.49 -7.96
CA PHE A 97 5.22 -2.84 -8.05
C PHE A 97 5.49 -4.32 -8.34
N VAL A 98 4.55 -5.24 -8.02
CA VAL A 98 4.61 -6.63 -8.54
C VAL A 98 4.70 -6.62 -10.07
N ALA A 99 3.93 -5.76 -10.73
CA ALA A 99 3.92 -5.67 -12.19
C ALA A 99 5.06 -4.81 -12.76
N LEU A 100 5.53 -3.78 -12.04
CA LEU A 100 6.56 -2.85 -12.54
C LEU A 100 7.98 -3.30 -12.22
N SER A 101 8.24 -3.65 -10.96
CA SER A 101 9.59 -3.90 -10.46
C SER A 101 9.52 -4.80 -9.21
N TRP A 102 9.41 -6.10 -9.46
CA TRP A 102 9.18 -7.09 -8.40
C TRP A 102 10.35 -7.27 -7.43
N LEU A 103 11.62 -7.11 -7.89
CA LEU A 103 12.79 -7.31 -7.04
C LEU A 103 12.95 -6.22 -5.97
N PRO A 104 12.93 -4.90 -6.26
CA PRO A 104 12.85 -3.86 -5.25
C PRO A 104 11.68 -4.03 -4.30
N LEU A 105 10.50 -4.43 -4.80
CA LEU A 105 9.35 -4.70 -3.96
C LEU A 105 9.61 -5.86 -2.99
N LEU A 106 10.21 -6.96 -3.45
CA LEU A 106 10.53 -8.11 -2.58
C LEU A 106 11.43 -7.68 -1.43
N LEU A 107 12.50 -6.93 -1.72
CA LEU A 107 13.43 -6.42 -0.71
C LEU A 107 12.73 -5.44 0.26
N ALA A 108 11.88 -4.57 -0.26
CA ALA A 108 11.07 -3.66 0.56
C ALA A 108 10.07 -4.40 1.47
N LEU A 109 9.47 -5.49 0.98
CA LEU A 109 8.59 -6.35 1.78
C LEU A 109 9.35 -7.06 2.90
N MET A 110 10.59 -7.48 2.68
CA MET A 110 11.45 -8.03 3.74
C MET A 110 11.67 -7.00 4.85
N VAL A 111 11.98 -5.74 4.50
CA VAL A 111 12.10 -4.64 5.47
C VAL A 111 10.77 -4.38 6.18
N PHE A 112 9.65 -4.35 5.46
CA PHE A 112 8.32 -4.20 6.05
C PHE A 112 8.02 -5.29 7.09
N ILE A 113 8.26 -6.56 6.74
CA ILE A 113 8.01 -7.71 7.64
C ILE A 113 8.93 -7.62 8.85
N LEU A 114 10.24 -7.40 8.65
CA LEU A 114 11.22 -7.28 9.72
C LEU A 114 10.82 -6.19 10.72
N MET A 115 10.57 -4.98 10.22
CA MET A 115 10.25 -3.83 11.07
C MET A 115 8.90 -3.97 11.77
N THR A 116 7.91 -4.57 11.09
CA THR A 116 6.61 -4.87 11.71
C THR A 116 6.74 -5.93 12.80
N SER A 117 7.56 -6.96 12.59
CA SER A 117 7.80 -8.03 13.56
C SER A 117 8.52 -7.52 14.81
N LEU A 118 9.55 -6.70 14.64
CA LEU A 118 10.34 -6.13 15.73
C LEU A 118 9.55 -5.12 16.57
N THR A 119 8.83 -4.21 15.90
CA THR A 119 8.16 -3.09 16.55
C THR A 119 6.70 -3.36 16.91
N ARG A 120 6.07 -4.31 16.24
CA ARG A 120 4.63 -4.59 16.25
C ARG A 120 3.78 -3.44 15.68
N TYR A 121 4.37 -2.42 15.10
CA TYR A 121 3.67 -1.31 14.45
C TYR A 121 3.68 -1.48 12.92
N VAL A 122 2.52 -1.80 12.34
CA VAL A 122 2.38 -1.91 10.87
C VAL A 122 2.70 -0.58 10.19
N SER A 123 2.43 0.55 10.84
CA SER A 123 2.75 1.89 10.31
C SER A 123 4.26 2.11 10.15
N VAL A 124 5.07 1.65 11.10
CA VAL A 124 6.54 1.70 11.02
C VAL A 124 7.04 0.85 9.87
N GLY A 125 6.57 -0.41 9.79
CA GLY A 125 6.91 -1.29 8.66
C GLY A 125 6.52 -0.70 7.32
N SER A 126 5.31 -0.09 7.21
CA SER A 126 4.84 0.51 5.96
C SER A 126 5.68 1.70 5.50
N ILE A 127 6.08 2.57 6.42
CA ILE A 127 6.91 3.74 6.10
C ILE A 127 8.32 3.29 5.70
N LEU A 128 8.96 2.44 6.51
CA LEU A 128 10.32 1.97 6.23
C LEU A 128 10.37 1.08 5.00
N GLY A 129 9.36 0.22 4.78
CA GLY A 129 9.23 -0.54 3.55
C GLY A 129 9.07 0.34 2.31
N ALA A 130 8.26 1.41 2.40
CA ALA A 130 8.11 2.34 1.29
C ALA A 130 9.42 3.10 0.98
N ILE A 131 10.15 3.57 2.01
CA ILE A 131 11.45 4.22 1.83
C ILE A 131 12.46 3.24 1.23
N SER A 132 12.48 1.99 1.71
CA SER A 132 13.36 0.94 1.18
C SER A 132 13.03 0.62 -0.28
N LEU A 133 11.76 0.64 -0.67
CA LEU A 133 11.35 0.46 -2.07
C LEU A 133 12.02 1.51 -2.97
N GLN A 134 12.03 2.78 -2.56
CA GLN A 134 12.72 3.85 -3.30
C GLN A 134 14.22 3.56 -3.42
N ILE A 135 14.86 3.24 -2.31
CA ILE A 135 16.31 2.97 -2.28
C ILE A 135 16.65 1.81 -3.24
N PHE A 136 15.92 0.69 -3.13
CA PHE A 136 16.17 -0.48 -3.98
C PHE A 136 15.82 -0.22 -5.46
N THR A 137 14.84 0.62 -5.76
CA THR A 137 14.53 1.04 -7.14
C THR A 137 15.68 1.85 -7.73
N ILE A 138 16.25 2.78 -6.97
CA ILE A 138 17.42 3.56 -7.41
C ILE A 138 18.63 2.64 -7.61
N ILE A 139 18.93 1.75 -6.66
CA ILE A 139 20.03 0.80 -6.77
C ILE A 139 19.86 -0.07 -8.02
N GLN A 140 18.68 -0.60 -8.25
CA GLN A 140 18.39 -1.40 -9.46
C GLN A 140 18.64 -0.59 -10.73
N SER A 141 18.15 0.65 -10.80
CA SER A 141 18.35 1.54 -11.96
C SER A 141 19.84 1.77 -12.25
N ILE A 142 20.65 2.00 -11.21
CA ILE A 142 22.10 2.19 -11.35
C ILE A 142 22.77 0.88 -11.84
N LEU A 143 22.47 -0.26 -11.22
CA LEU A 143 23.10 -1.54 -11.54
C LEU A 143 22.77 -2.04 -12.96
N GLN A 144 21.58 -1.70 -13.47
CA GLN A 144 21.15 -2.07 -14.81
C GLN A 144 21.58 -1.07 -15.89
N ASN A 145 22.31 0.00 -15.53
CA ASN A 145 22.62 1.12 -16.42
C ASN A 145 21.36 1.64 -17.14
N SER A 146 20.20 1.45 -16.53
CA SER A 146 18.91 1.89 -17.05
C SER A 146 18.53 3.20 -16.36
N SER A 147 18.55 4.29 -17.10
CA SER A 147 18.01 5.57 -16.60
C SER A 147 16.48 5.57 -16.66
N ASP A 148 15.81 4.62 -15.98
CA ASP A 148 14.34 4.64 -15.93
C ASP A 148 13.86 5.73 -14.97
N VAL A 149 14.00 6.98 -15.43
CA VAL A 149 13.61 8.18 -14.70
C VAL A 149 12.12 8.14 -14.32
N TYR A 150 11.28 7.60 -15.19
CA TYR A 150 9.84 7.50 -14.93
C TYR A 150 9.54 6.61 -13.73
N LEU A 151 10.19 5.45 -13.63
CA LEU A 151 10.01 4.54 -12.49
C LEU A 151 10.53 5.16 -11.19
N VAL A 152 11.70 5.81 -11.22
CA VAL A 152 12.29 6.45 -10.03
C VAL A 152 11.41 7.60 -9.54
N LEU A 153 10.95 8.50 -10.43
CA LEU A 153 10.06 9.61 -10.07
C LEU A 153 8.71 9.11 -9.57
N PHE A 154 8.14 8.10 -10.22
CA PHE A 154 6.90 7.46 -9.78
C PHE A 154 7.04 6.87 -8.38
N THR A 155 8.13 6.12 -8.12
CA THR A 155 8.38 5.53 -6.80
C THR A 155 8.49 6.62 -5.74
N SER A 156 9.21 7.72 -6.03
CA SER A 156 9.32 8.88 -5.13
C SER A 156 7.94 9.47 -4.78
N LEU A 157 7.08 9.65 -5.78
CA LEU A 157 5.72 10.14 -5.58
C LEU A 157 4.90 9.21 -4.68
N ILE A 158 4.96 7.89 -4.92
CA ILE A 158 4.24 6.89 -4.13
C ILE A 158 4.75 6.85 -2.69
N VAL A 159 6.06 6.89 -2.48
CA VAL A 159 6.66 6.93 -1.14
C VAL A 159 6.21 8.16 -0.38
N LEU A 160 6.30 9.35 -1.01
CA LEU A 160 5.82 10.59 -0.42
C LEU A 160 4.34 10.49 -0.02
N LEU A 161 3.49 9.99 -0.92
CA LEU A 161 2.06 9.81 -0.65
C LEU A 161 1.81 8.86 0.53
N ILE A 162 2.52 7.73 0.59
CA ILE A 162 2.41 6.78 1.70
C ILE A 162 2.82 7.44 3.01
N VAL A 163 3.95 8.15 3.06
CA VAL A 163 4.43 8.83 4.28
C VAL A 163 3.41 9.88 4.74
N LEU A 164 2.93 10.72 3.83
CA LEU A 164 1.90 11.73 4.13
C LEU A 164 0.61 11.08 4.68
N LYS A 165 0.17 9.95 4.13
CA LYS A 165 -1.00 9.22 4.63
C LYS A 165 -0.77 8.48 5.96
N HIS A 166 0.47 8.45 6.45
CA HIS A 166 0.80 7.91 7.77
C HIS A 166 1.03 8.99 8.84
N GLN A 167 0.81 10.29 8.55
CA GLN A 167 1.01 11.38 9.52
C GLN A 167 0.27 11.15 10.85
N SER A 168 -1.00 10.72 10.79
CA SER A 168 -1.76 10.41 12.01
C SER A 168 -1.18 9.26 12.83
N ASN A 169 -0.51 8.29 12.16
CA ASN A 169 0.16 7.20 12.85
C ASN A 169 1.47 7.67 13.48
N LEU A 170 2.23 8.52 12.79
CA LEU A 170 3.45 9.12 13.34
C LEU A 170 3.14 9.95 14.58
N SER A 171 2.08 10.77 14.55
CA SER A 171 1.64 11.52 15.73
C SER A 171 1.26 10.60 16.89
N LYS A 172 0.55 9.49 16.60
CA LYS A 172 0.20 8.49 17.63
C LYS A 172 1.41 7.73 18.15
N LEU A 173 2.42 7.44 17.31
CA LEU A 173 3.67 6.82 17.71
C LEU A 173 4.45 7.71 18.68
N ILE A 174 4.58 9.00 18.37
CA ILE A 174 5.26 9.98 19.23
C ILE A 174 4.53 10.10 20.57
N ALA A 175 3.20 10.08 20.56
CA ALA A 175 2.37 10.14 21.77
C ALA A 175 2.26 8.79 22.53
N GLY A 176 2.89 7.71 22.04
CA GLY A 176 2.81 6.37 22.64
C GLY A 176 1.46 5.66 22.48
N ASN A 177 0.57 6.19 21.64
CA ASN A 177 -0.82 5.75 21.49
C ASN A 177 -1.10 4.99 20.17
N GLU A 178 -0.05 4.61 19.42
CA GLU A 178 -0.23 3.83 18.18
C GLU A 178 -0.61 2.39 18.48
N ASN A 179 -1.55 1.84 17.70
CA ASN A 179 -2.05 0.49 17.89
C ASN A 179 -1.05 -0.56 17.40
N LYS A 180 -0.59 -1.43 18.29
CA LYS A 180 0.19 -2.61 17.92
C LYS A 180 -0.67 -3.64 17.20
N ILE A 181 -0.05 -4.42 16.29
CA ILE A 181 -0.73 -5.57 15.68
C ILE A 181 -0.83 -6.70 16.70
N SER A 182 -1.98 -7.34 16.78
CA SER A 182 -2.23 -8.55 17.57
C SER A 182 -3.04 -9.52 16.72
N PHE A 183 -2.63 -10.79 16.72
CA PHE A 183 -3.31 -11.88 16.05
C PHE A 183 -4.20 -12.68 17.02
N LYS A 184 -4.22 -12.32 18.32
CA LYS A 184 -5.16 -12.95 19.27
C LYS A 184 -6.58 -12.53 18.96
N LYS A 185 -7.49 -13.48 18.79
CA LYS A 185 -8.93 -13.22 18.80
C LYS A 185 -9.28 -12.55 20.13
N LYS A 186 -9.92 -11.39 20.05
CA LYS A 186 -10.70 -10.88 21.17
C LYS A 186 -11.99 -11.68 21.28
#